data_77ee3fd1d7c29d02822304b7019217dc
#
_entry.id   77ee3fd1d7c29d02822304b7019217dc
#
_cell.length_a   1.000
_cell.length_b   1.000
_cell.length_c   1.000
_cell.angle_alpha   90.00
_cell.angle_beta   90.00
_cell.angle_gamma   90.00
#
_symmetry.space_group_name_H-M   'P 1'
#
loop_
_entity.id
_entity.type
_entity.pdbx_description
1 polymer ?
#
loop_
_entity_poly.entity_id
_entity_poly.type
_entity_poly.pdbx_seq_one_letter_code
_entity_poly.pdbx_strand_id
1 'polypeptide(L)'
;MSAQPKLPAKLEKRSVQELIPFASNSRTHSDAQVAQIAASIREFGFTSPILIDGDNTIIAGHGRLLAARKLGMEEVPAIILDHLSKAQQRALVIADNQLALNAGWDIDMLKAEIEDLNLEGFDLGLLGFDERELANFILEANFEPGTEDDQGKLDQLEPKMVICHHCKSEFDSREATA
;
A
#
# COMPACT_ATOMS: atom_id res chain seq x y z
N MET A 1 -11.23 -37.51 2.39
CA MET A 1 -11.97 -36.86 1.30
C MET A 1 -11.98 -35.38 1.61
N SER A 2 -11.26 -34.57 0.85
CA SER A 2 -11.26 -33.13 1.00
C SER A 2 -12.62 -32.58 0.56
N ALA A 3 -13.38 -31.97 1.47
CA ALA A 3 -14.63 -31.29 1.13
C ALA A 3 -14.32 -30.17 0.14
N GLN A 4 -15.09 -30.08 -0.94
CA GLN A 4 -14.94 -28.96 -1.89
C GLN A 4 -15.21 -27.63 -1.17
N PRO A 5 -14.44 -26.55 -1.52
CA PRO A 5 -14.70 -25.23 -0.97
C PRO A 5 -16.15 -24.80 -1.23
N LYS A 6 -16.81 -24.30 -0.19
CA LYS A 6 -18.16 -23.73 -0.35
C LYS A 6 -18.07 -22.37 -1.03
N LEU A 7 -18.88 -22.19 -2.07
CA LEU A 7 -19.04 -20.87 -2.68
C LEU A 7 -20.03 -20.04 -1.84
N PRO A 8 -19.82 -18.71 -1.72
CA PRO A 8 -20.78 -17.83 -1.07
C PRO A 8 -22.11 -17.86 -1.82
N ALA A 9 -23.21 -17.85 -1.09
CA ALA A 9 -24.52 -18.09 -1.66
C ALA A 9 -25.02 -16.94 -2.54
N LYS A 10 -24.75 -15.66 -2.16
CA LYS A 10 -25.36 -14.52 -2.82
C LYS A 10 -24.67 -13.19 -2.47
N LEU A 11 -24.61 -12.30 -3.47
CA LEU A 11 -24.31 -10.89 -3.26
C LEU A 11 -25.62 -10.17 -2.91
N GLU A 12 -25.66 -9.47 -1.80
CA GLU A 12 -26.83 -8.73 -1.33
C GLU A 12 -26.46 -7.28 -1.02
N LYS A 13 -27.43 -6.38 -1.05
CA LYS A 13 -27.29 -5.04 -0.52
C LYS A 13 -27.59 -5.03 0.97
N ARG A 14 -26.78 -4.32 1.75
CA ARG A 14 -26.97 -4.12 3.19
C ARG A 14 -26.87 -2.64 3.53
N SER A 15 -27.74 -2.22 4.45
CA SER A 15 -27.66 -0.87 5.01
C SER A 15 -26.32 -0.64 5.72
N VAL A 16 -25.68 0.47 5.40
CA VAL A 16 -24.41 0.90 6.05
C VAL A 16 -24.57 1.07 7.55
N GLN A 17 -25.78 1.39 8.02
CA GLN A 17 -26.10 1.61 9.44
C GLN A 17 -26.25 0.29 10.21
N GLU A 18 -26.66 -0.79 9.53
CA GLU A 18 -26.87 -2.10 10.15
C GLU A 18 -25.56 -2.91 10.27
N LEU A 19 -24.51 -2.50 9.56
CA LEU A 19 -23.24 -3.21 9.59
C LEU A 19 -22.47 -2.95 10.88
N ILE A 20 -22.12 -4.03 11.58
CA ILE A 20 -21.46 -4.02 12.88
C ILE A 20 -19.96 -4.30 12.67
N PRO A 21 -19.08 -3.34 12.99
CA PRO A 21 -17.64 -3.59 12.94
C PRO A 21 -17.24 -4.70 13.92
N PHE A 22 -16.35 -5.59 13.52
CA PHE A 22 -15.85 -6.64 14.41
C PHE A 22 -15.01 -6.04 15.53
N ALA A 23 -15.43 -6.25 16.79
CA ALA A 23 -14.83 -5.59 17.96
C ALA A 23 -13.33 -5.90 18.14
N SER A 24 -12.88 -7.09 17.73
CA SER A 24 -11.48 -7.53 17.82
C SER A 24 -10.73 -7.36 16.49
N ASN A 25 -11.14 -6.42 15.64
CA ASN A 25 -10.39 -6.14 14.42
C ASN A 25 -9.04 -5.50 14.77
N SER A 26 -7.96 -6.21 14.50
CA SER A 26 -6.60 -5.76 14.76
C SER A 26 -6.07 -4.77 13.69
N ARG A 27 -6.73 -4.66 12.54
CA ARG A 27 -6.31 -3.74 11.48
C ARG A 27 -6.91 -2.35 11.69
N THR A 28 -6.04 -1.37 11.78
CA THR A 28 -6.42 0.05 11.86
C THR A 28 -6.40 0.69 10.48
N HIS A 29 -7.21 1.72 10.30
CA HIS A 29 -7.27 2.51 9.07
C HIS A 29 -7.09 3.98 9.41
N SER A 30 -6.09 4.63 8.83
CA SER A 30 -5.93 6.08 8.95
C SER A 30 -6.98 6.82 8.12
N ASP A 31 -7.25 8.08 8.47
CA ASP A 31 -8.17 8.93 7.70
C ASP A 31 -7.72 9.11 6.24
N ALA A 32 -6.40 9.14 6.02
CA ALA A 32 -5.82 9.20 4.68
C ALA A 32 -6.15 7.92 3.88
N GLN A 33 -5.95 6.73 4.48
CA GLN A 33 -6.29 5.47 3.83
C GLN A 33 -7.79 5.36 3.55
N VAL A 34 -8.65 5.79 4.48
CA VAL A 34 -10.10 5.84 4.25
C VAL A 34 -10.45 6.78 3.09
N ALA A 35 -9.75 7.90 2.97
CA ALA A 35 -9.94 8.83 1.85
C ALA A 35 -9.53 8.21 0.51
N GLN A 36 -8.41 7.48 0.45
CA GLN A 36 -7.97 6.74 -0.74
C GLN A 36 -9.00 5.68 -1.15
N ILE A 37 -9.50 4.88 -0.20
CA ILE A 37 -10.55 3.88 -0.47
C ILE A 37 -11.83 4.57 -0.98
N ALA A 38 -12.21 5.71 -0.41
CA ALA A 38 -13.38 6.46 -0.84
C ALA A 38 -13.21 7.02 -2.26
N ALA A 39 -12.02 7.52 -2.60
CA ALA A 39 -11.70 7.97 -3.95
C ALA A 39 -11.77 6.83 -4.97
N SER A 40 -11.19 5.68 -4.64
CA SER A 40 -11.25 4.45 -5.45
C SER A 40 -12.71 3.98 -5.66
N ILE A 41 -13.55 3.98 -4.61
CA ILE A 41 -14.96 3.62 -4.73
C ILE A 41 -15.72 4.61 -5.64
N ARG A 42 -15.38 5.89 -5.60
CA ARG A 42 -16.01 6.91 -6.45
C ARG A 42 -15.66 6.73 -7.92
N GLU A 43 -14.41 6.38 -8.20
CA GLU A 43 -13.90 6.22 -9.57
C GLU A 43 -14.34 4.88 -10.18
N PHE A 44 -14.08 3.78 -9.49
CA PHE A 44 -14.28 2.44 -10.03
C PHE A 44 -15.61 1.79 -9.60
N GLY A 45 -16.35 2.45 -8.73
CA GLY A 45 -17.52 1.83 -8.08
C GLY A 45 -17.13 0.94 -6.90
N PHE A 46 -18.14 0.36 -6.24
CA PHE A 46 -17.93 -0.56 -5.11
C PHE A 46 -17.63 -1.98 -5.62
N THR A 47 -16.42 -2.20 -6.12
CA THR A 47 -16.02 -3.42 -6.84
C THR A 47 -15.80 -4.64 -5.94
N SER A 48 -15.46 -4.43 -4.65
CA SER A 48 -15.15 -5.50 -3.69
C SER A 48 -16.17 -5.52 -2.55
N PRO A 49 -17.09 -6.50 -2.48
CA PRO A 49 -18.12 -6.57 -1.44
C PRO A 49 -17.56 -6.66 -0.02
N ILE A 50 -18.35 -6.23 0.97
CA ILE A 50 -18.05 -6.44 2.39
C ILE A 50 -18.45 -7.87 2.76
N LEU A 51 -17.58 -8.61 3.48
CA LEU A 51 -17.90 -9.93 3.99
C LEU A 51 -18.47 -9.81 5.39
N ILE A 52 -19.64 -10.40 5.63
CA ILE A 52 -20.37 -10.34 6.90
C ILE A 52 -20.79 -11.73 7.36
N ASP A 53 -21.09 -11.86 8.65
CA ASP A 53 -21.79 -13.04 9.16
C ASP A 53 -23.32 -12.85 9.12
N GLY A 54 -24.05 -13.86 9.60
CA GLY A 54 -25.53 -13.81 9.64
C GLY A 54 -26.12 -12.72 10.54
N ASP A 55 -25.31 -12.16 11.44
CA ASP A 55 -25.69 -11.09 12.39
C ASP A 55 -25.24 -9.70 11.91
N ASN A 56 -24.87 -9.54 10.63
CA ASN A 56 -24.31 -8.33 10.01
C ASN A 56 -22.95 -7.89 10.60
N THR A 57 -22.22 -8.76 11.31
CA THR A 57 -20.89 -8.46 11.80
C THR A 57 -19.88 -8.57 10.65
N ILE A 58 -19.04 -7.55 10.49
CA ILE A 58 -18.07 -7.50 9.40
C ILE A 58 -16.91 -8.44 9.67
N ILE A 59 -16.65 -9.33 8.73
CA ILE A 59 -15.48 -10.23 8.71
C ILE A 59 -14.34 -9.58 7.92
N ALA A 60 -14.65 -8.98 6.75
CA ALA A 60 -13.67 -8.27 5.93
C ALA A 60 -14.29 -7.03 5.27
N GLY A 61 -13.48 -5.99 5.09
CA GLY A 61 -13.90 -4.74 4.46
C GLY A 61 -14.23 -3.59 5.42
N HIS A 62 -13.65 -3.56 6.62
CA HIS A 62 -13.84 -2.46 7.58
C HIS A 62 -13.48 -1.09 6.99
N GLY A 63 -12.37 -0.97 6.27
CA GLY A 63 -11.99 0.28 5.58
C GLY A 63 -13.02 0.70 4.52
N ARG A 64 -13.61 -0.26 3.80
CA ARG A 64 -14.69 -0.01 2.82
C ARG A 64 -15.97 0.48 3.47
N LEU A 65 -16.32 -0.02 4.67
CA LEU A 65 -17.44 0.53 5.44
C LEU A 65 -17.18 1.98 5.84
N LEU A 66 -15.96 2.29 6.34
CA LEU A 66 -15.59 3.66 6.71
C LEU A 66 -15.65 4.61 5.51
N ALA A 67 -15.15 4.15 4.36
CA ALA A 67 -15.22 4.89 3.11
C ALA A 67 -16.66 5.11 2.64
N ALA A 68 -17.53 4.09 2.71
CA ALA A 68 -18.94 4.20 2.38
C ALA A 68 -19.66 5.24 3.26
N ARG A 69 -19.36 5.24 4.57
CA ARG A 69 -19.89 6.26 5.50
C ARG A 69 -19.40 7.66 5.14
N LYS A 70 -18.13 7.80 4.78
CA LYS A 70 -17.53 9.08 4.34
C LYS A 70 -18.18 9.59 3.04
N LEU A 71 -18.59 8.68 2.16
CA LEU A 71 -19.27 8.99 0.89
C LEU A 71 -20.77 9.23 1.08
N GLY A 72 -21.34 9.02 2.27
CA GLY A 72 -22.78 9.15 2.53
C GLY A 72 -23.61 8.06 1.84
N MET A 73 -23.02 6.89 1.57
CA MET A 73 -23.75 5.77 0.96
C MET A 73 -24.74 5.18 1.96
N GLU A 74 -25.95 4.90 1.51
CA GLU A 74 -27.00 4.26 2.33
C GLU A 74 -26.85 2.74 2.37
N GLU A 75 -26.46 2.15 1.25
CA GLU A 75 -26.31 0.71 1.07
C GLU A 75 -24.95 0.37 0.47
N VAL A 76 -24.46 -0.82 0.78
CA VAL A 76 -23.21 -1.39 0.22
C VAL A 76 -23.45 -2.85 -0.19
N PRO A 77 -22.70 -3.35 -1.18
CA PRO A 77 -22.73 -4.76 -1.53
C PRO A 77 -22.05 -5.59 -0.42
N ALA A 78 -22.70 -6.67 0.00
CA ALA A 78 -22.22 -7.56 1.01
C ALA A 78 -22.40 -9.03 0.61
N ILE A 79 -21.51 -9.89 1.12
CA ILE A 79 -21.60 -11.36 1.00
C ILE A 79 -21.73 -11.94 2.41
N ILE A 80 -22.74 -12.79 2.61
CA ILE A 80 -23.01 -13.43 3.90
C ILE A 80 -22.27 -14.76 3.96
N LEU A 81 -21.45 -14.93 5.01
CA LEU A 81 -20.68 -16.15 5.30
C LEU A 81 -21.23 -16.85 6.54
N ASP A 82 -22.49 -17.27 6.46
CA ASP A 82 -23.25 -17.93 7.55
C ASP A 82 -22.75 -19.36 7.88
N HIS A 83 -22.00 -19.96 6.94
CA HIS A 83 -21.48 -21.31 7.08
C HIS A 83 -20.20 -21.40 7.93
N LEU A 84 -19.60 -20.27 8.32
CA LEU A 84 -18.37 -20.23 9.10
C LEU A 84 -18.66 -20.28 10.60
N SER A 85 -17.94 -21.14 11.32
CA SER A 85 -17.92 -21.09 12.79
C SER A 85 -17.26 -19.79 13.28
N LYS A 86 -17.54 -19.39 14.52
CA LYS A 86 -16.92 -18.17 15.11
C LYS A 86 -15.39 -18.22 15.13
N ALA A 87 -14.78 -19.41 15.28
CA ALA A 87 -13.33 -19.57 15.17
C ALA A 87 -12.83 -19.32 13.74
N GLN A 88 -13.53 -19.84 12.73
CA GLN A 88 -13.20 -19.62 11.32
C GLN A 88 -13.37 -18.15 10.91
N GLN A 89 -14.42 -17.46 11.39
CA GLN A 89 -14.62 -16.03 11.17
C GLN A 89 -13.43 -15.22 11.70
N ARG A 90 -13.00 -15.49 12.94
CA ARG A 90 -11.83 -14.81 13.54
C ARG A 90 -10.54 -15.10 12.78
N ALA A 91 -10.32 -16.34 12.36
CA ALA A 91 -9.17 -16.71 11.56
C ALA A 91 -9.19 -16.02 10.19
N LEU A 92 -10.37 -15.92 9.55
CA LEU A 92 -10.51 -15.25 8.25
C LEU A 92 -10.23 -13.75 8.34
N VAL A 93 -10.64 -13.06 9.43
CA VAL A 93 -10.29 -11.65 9.66
C VAL A 93 -8.78 -11.43 9.61
N ILE A 94 -8.00 -12.34 10.19
CA ILE A 94 -6.53 -12.26 10.19
C ILE A 94 -5.98 -12.65 8.82
N ALA A 95 -6.43 -13.77 8.26
CA ALA A 95 -5.93 -14.33 7.01
C ALA A 95 -6.14 -13.38 5.82
N ASP A 96 -7.32 -12.77 5.69
CA ASP A 96 -7.66 -11.83 4.62
C ASP A 96 -6.67 -10.65 4.58
N ASN A 97 -6.31 -10.13 5.75
CA ASN A 97 -5.35 -9.06 5.86
C ASN A 97 -3.90 -9.51 5.60
N GLN A 98 -3.49 -10.66 6.17
CA GLN A 98 -2.11 -11.13 6.08
C GLN A 98 -1.76 -11.64 4.67
N LEU A 99 -2.69 -12.35 4.02
CA LEU A 99 -2.45 -12.88 2.66
C LEU A 99 -2.24 -11.76 1.64
N ALA A 100 -2.94 -10.63 1.79
CA ALA A 100 -2.72 -9.46 0.94
C ALA A 100 -1.31 -8.87 1.10
N LEU A 101 -0.73 -8.91 2.32
CA LEU A 101 0.63 -8.42 2.59
C LEU A 101 1.73 -9.36 2.07
N ASN A 102 1.42 -10.64 1.85
CA ASN A 102 2.37 -11.62 1.35
C ASN A 102 2.57 -11.55 -0.18
N ALA A 103 1.72 -10.82 -0.89
CA ALA A 103 1.88 -10.59 -2.32
C ALA A 103 2.93 -9.51 -2.59
N GLY A 104 3.64 -9.63 -3.69
CA GLY A 104 4.59 -8.62 -4.19
C GLY A 104 4.18 -8.13 -5.57
N TRP A 105 4.97 -7.21 -6.11
CA TRP A 105 4.82 -6.66 -7.46
C TRP A 105 5.96 -7.14 -8.34
N ASP A 106 5.66 -7.43 -9.61
CA ASP A 106 6.65 -7.40 -10.66
C ASP A 106 6.93 -5.92 -10.97
N ILE A 107 8.09 -5.45 -10.54
CA ILE A 107 8.40 -4.01 -10.54
C ILE A 107 8.54 -3.46 -11.96
N ASP A 108 9.08 -4.25 -12.90
CA ASP A 108 9.26 -3.78 -14.28
C ASP A 108 7.91 -3.65 -14.99
N MET A 109 7.04 -4.64 -14.79
CA MET A 109 5.68 -4.61 -15.32
C MET A 109 4.85 -3.49 -14.68
N LEU A 110 4.96 -3.31 -13.35
CA LEU A 110 4.24 -2.25 -12.63
C LEU A 110 4.65 -0.85 -13.10
N LYS A 111 5.95 -0.62 -13.35
CA LYS A 111 6.44 0.65 -13.89
C LYS A 111 5.84 0.95 -15.26
N ALA A 112 5.87 -0.02 -16.17
CA ALA A 112 5.31 0.15 -17.50
C ALA A 112 3.82 0.52 -17.45
N GLU A 113 3.02 -0.15 -16.62
CA GLU A 113 1.59 0.15 -16.44
C GLU A 113 1.36 1.55 -15.84
N ILE A 114 2.18 1.97 -14.86
CA ILE A 114 2.07 3.31 -14.25
C ILE A 114 2.44 4.39 -15.28
N GLU A 115 3.47 4.17 -16.10
CA GLU A 115 3.86 5.09 -17.17
C GLU A 115 2.75 5.23 -18.22
N ASP A 116 2.16 4.13 -18.67
CA ASP A 116 1.07 4.13 -19.64
C ASP A 116 -0.16 4.89 -19.07
N LEU A 117 -0.54 4.62 -17.83
CA LEU A 117 -1.63 5.35 -17.16
C LEU A 117 -1.34 6.86 -17.04
N ASN A 118 -0.09 7.22 -16.75
CA ASN A 118 0.33 8.61 -16.68
C ASN A 118 0.24 9.31 -18.04
N LEU A 119 0.63 8.63 -19.12
CA LEU A 119 0.53 9.12 -20.50
C LEU A 119 -0.94 9.32 -20.93
N GLU A 120 -1.84 8.45 -20.46
CA GLU A 120 -3.28 8.56 -20.67
C GLU A 120 -3.93 9.67 -19.82
N GLY A 121 -3.18 10.28 -18.89
CA GLY A 121 -3.67 11.34 -18.00
C GLY A 121 -4.53 10.83 -16.84
N PHE A 122 -4.38 9.54 -16.48
CA PHE A 122 -5.08 8.97 -15.34
C PHE A 122 -4.54 9.51 -14.00
N ASP A 123 -5.42 9.71 -13.02
CA ASP A 123 -5.02 10.16 -11.67
C ASP A 123 -4.33 9.02 -10.91
N LEU A 124 -2.99 9.04 -10.92
CA LEU A 124 -2.16 8.03 -10.25
C LEU A 124 -2.34 8.01 -8.71
N GLY A 125 -2.85 9.08 -8.10
CA GLY A 125 -3.18 9.11 -6.68
C GLY A 125 -4.25 8.09 -6.27
N LEU A 126 -5.05 7.59 -7.23
CA LEU A 126 -6.06 6.55 -7.04
C LEU A 126 -5.46 5.14 -6.90
N LEU A 127 -4.20 4.93 -7.30
CA LEU A 127 -3.52 3.63 -7.24
C LEU A 127 -3.15 3.22 -5.81
N GLY A 128 -3.12 4.16 -4.85
CA GLY A 128 -2.86 3.89 -3.45
C GLY A 128 -1.39 3.90 -3.04
N PHE A 129 -0.48 4.19 -3.96
CA PHE A 129 0.94 4.45 -3.67
C PHE A 129 1.11 5.84 -3.06
N ASP A 130 2.15 6.03 -2.26
CA ASP A 130 2.51 7.36 -1.80
C ASP A 130 3.28 8.15 -2.89
N GLU A 131 3.44 9.48 -2.70
CA GLU A 131 4.09 10.35 -3.67
C GLU A 131 5.54 9.94 -3.97
N ARG A 132 6.27 9.40 -2.98
CA ARG A 132 7.65 8.95 -3.14
C ARG A 132 7.72 7.64 -3.92
N GLU A 133 6.79 6.72 -3.63
CA GLU A 133 6.67 5.48 -4.38
C GLU A 133 6.36 5.76 -5.84
N LEU A 134 5.39 6.64 -6.12
CA LEU A 134 5.06 7.05 -7.49
C LEU A 134 6.23 7.75 -8.18
N ALA A 135 6.94 8.65 -7.49
CA ALA A 135 8.11 9.31 -8.05
C ALA A 135 9.20 8.30 -8.46
N ASN A 136 9.42 7.24 -7.68
CA ASN A 136 10.39 6.18 -8.01
C ASN A 136 9.98 5.35 -9.25
N PHE A 137 8.70 5.29 -9.58
CA PHE A 137 8.22 4.59 -10.77
C PHE A 137 8.26 5.48 -12.03
N ILE A 138 8.00 6.79 -11.89
CA ILE A 138 7.90 7.75 -13.01
C ILE A 138 9.25 8.39 -13.33
N LEU A 139 10.09 8.61 -12.30
CA LEU A 139 11.43 9.13 -12.53
C LEU A 139 12.25 8.01 -13.19
N GLU A 140 12.40 8.08 -14.51
CA GLU A 140 13.62 7.54 -15.11
C GLU A 140 14.77 8.15 -14.31
N ALA A 141 15.62 7.30 -13.73
CA ALA A 141 16.92 7.73 -13.35
C ALA A 141 17.58 8.18 -14.67
N ASN A 142 17.46 9.44 -15.04
CA ASN A 142 18.29 10.10 -16.03
C ASN A 142 19.71 10.13 -15.46
N PHE A 143 20.26 8.93 -15.27
CA PHE A 143 21.67 8.75 -15.12
C PHE A 143 22.26 8.88 -16.52
N GLU A 144 22.47 10.11 -16.97
CA GLU A 144 23.44 10.35 -18.02
C GLU A 144 24.80 10.13 -17.37
N PRO A 145 25.52 9.02 -17.72
CA PRO A 145 26.87 8.84 -17.25
C PRO A 145 27.66 10.06 -17.71
N GLY A 146 28.14 10.88 -16.77
CA GLY A 146 29.04 11.97 -17.11
C GLY A 146 30.18 11.44 -17.98
N THR A 147 30.56 12.19 -19.00
CA THR A 147 31.73 11.88 -19.82
C THR A 147 32.98 11.86 -18.93
N GLU A 148 34.05 11.18 -19.37
CA GLU A 148 35.34 11.17 -18.63
C GLU A 148 35.84 12.59 -18.29
N ASP A 149 35.44 13.61 -19.07
CA ASP A 149 35.76 15.01 -18.86
C ASP A 149 34.92 15.67 -17.75
N ASP A 150 33.76 15.11 -17.38
CA ASP A 150 32.89 15.60 -16.30
C ASP A 150 33.22 15.00 -14.93
N GLN A 151 34.04 13.96 -14.89
CA GLN A 151 34.57 13.40 -13.65
C GLN A 151 35.66 14.33 -13.14
N GLY A 152 35.35 15.19 -12.16
CA GLY A 152 36.33 15.95 -11.45
C GLY A 152 37.45 15.02 -11.02
N LYS A 153 38.70 15.28 -11.48
CA LYS A 153 39.84 14.46 -11.16
C LYS A 153 39.97 14.41 -9.64
N LEU A 154 40.09 13.22 -9.07
CA LEU A 154 40.22 13.00 -7.63
C LEU A 154 41.41 13.75 -7.02
N ASP A 155 42.42 14.08 -7.85
CA ASP A 155 43.62 14.85 -7.52
C ASP A 155 43.38 16.37 -7.43
N GLN A 156 42.20 16.88 -7.84
CA GLN A 156 41.81 18.28 -7.75
C GLN A 156 40.93 18.58 -6.52
N LEU A 157 40.60 17.61 -5.70
CA LEU A 157 39.90 17.81 -4.45
C LEU A 157 40.81 18.52 -3.44
N GLU A 158 40.40 19.67 -2.92
CA GLU A 158 41.13 20.34 -1.86
C GLU A 158 41.43 19.40 -0.69
N PRO A 159 42.67 19.45 -0.10
CA PRO A 159 43.02 18.58 0.99
C PRO A 159 42.10 18.79 2.20
N LYS A 160 41.56 17.73 2.74
CA LYS A 160 40.76 17.77 3.97
C LYS A 160 41.69 17.67 5.19
N MET A 161 42.23 18.82 5.60
CA MET A 161 43.12 18.90 6.75
C MET A 161 42.38 18.59 8.06
N VAL A 162 42.95 17.70 8.86
CA VAL A 162 42.46 17.28 10.18
C VAL A 162 43.59 17.35 11.21
N ILE A 163 43.25 17.82 12.41
CA ILE A 163 44.24 17.91 13.51
C ILE A 163 44.16 16.62 14.35
N CYS A 164 45.29 15.94 14.50
CA CYS A 164 45.40 14.78 15.36
C CYS A 164 45.12 15.13 16.82
N HIS A 165 44.18 14.48 17.46
CA HIS A 165 43.83 14.73 18.87
C HIS A 165 44.97 14.38 19.84
N HIS A 166 45.87 13.46 19.46
CA HIS A 166 46.96 12.97 20.31
C HIS A 166 48.22 13.84 20.22
N CYS A 167 48.71 14.07 18.99
CA CYS A 167 49.98 14.80 18.80
C CYS A 167 49.80 16.23 18.29
N LYS A 168 48.58 16.66 17.98
CA LYS A 168 48.21 18.01 17.48
C LYS A 168 48.80 18.35 16.12
N SER A 169 49.39 17.42 15.38
CA SER A 169 49.82 17.66 14.02
C SER A 169 48.66 17.74 13.05
N GLU A 170 48.78 18.54 12.01
CA GLU A 170 47.83 18.60 10.89
C GLU A 170 48.24 17.59 9.82
N PHE A 171 47.24 16.89 9.26
CA PHE A 171 47.45 15.96 8.15
C PHE A 171 46.20 15.88 7.26
N ASP A 172 46.39 15.53 5.99
CA ASP A 172 45.27 15.24 5.10
C ASP A 172 44.64 13.88 5.46
N SER A 173 43.36 13.88 5.80
CA SER A 173 42.67 12.66 6.19
C SER A 173 42.59 11.59 5.10
N ARG A 174 42.93 11.92 3.85
CA ARG A 174 42.98 10.99 2.72
C ARG A 174 44.31 10.27 2.59
N GLU A 175 45.37 10.81 3.17
CA GLU A 175 46.69 10.21 3.18
C GLU A 175 46.95 9.33 4.43
N ALA A 176 46.00 9.31 5.37
CA ALA A 176 46.07 8.46 6.55
C ALA A 176 45.79 7.00 6.17
N THR A 177 46.74 6.31 5.63
CA THR A 177 46.78 4.84 5.56
C THR A 177 47.12 4.27 6.92
N ALA A 178 46.28 3.31 7.39
CA ALA A 178 46.45 2.59 8.65
C ALA A 178 47.73 1.76 8.69
#